data_cbd34959dd37d46e0026ba824481c487
#
_entry.id   cbd34959dd37d46e0026ba824481c487
#
_cell.length_a   1.000
_cell.length_b   1.000
_cell.length_c   1.000
_cell.angle_alpha   90.00
_cell.angle_beta   90.00
_cell.angle_gamma   90.00
#
_symmetry.space_group_name_H-M   'P 1'
#
loop_
_entity.id
_entity.type
_entity.pdbx_description
1 polymer ?
#
loop_
_entity_poly.entity_id
_entity_poly.type
_entity_poly.pdbx_seq_one_letter_code
_entity_poly.pdbx_strand_id
1 'polypeptide(L)'
;MKSLVTGLVNAETSVAQSKITKKVENTNLSISSFGNLSSRMNTLNTELTNLEETNARATTSSNAGVVLTVTDEANAVDVSSSIVVSTLARGQAVSFDLTNNGFANAFSSSSSRTASSSIDQGTMVLTLGSTATTITINSTNNTLQGLVDEINKITGVQATLIDTDGSGSLSLSIRSDTGANNSFSISSGSGDLSAFNTGDYSDAWVAKQTTAADASFTVGGVTVTRSSNTITDLFAGHTINLTAADSSTAVEVTSALATTDARARMQSFIDSINTVKTFLKTETQRGLNGAEPGSLAGDVTATAILRELSALTTTPITGYGSTDYYLANLGVRTERDGTLSLDTTAFDAAILADPTVADIVFSSKYSATDPNLSVSGLTNYPPEPGSYSFSYNSGASTGLLDSNSITPLTNSKSQKVFTGTSGNSKNLSVTMLSDTTTSGTVRFGRSMIDTLQAYIETLTSSSGTIKTRSDTLTADLATYADDQADLDAKIEALTNDYNAKFGSMEAMVTQLNKTGQYLTSMMDAWNKKD
;
A
#
# COMPACT_ATOMS: atom_id res chain seq x y z
N MET A 1 -38.64 38.72 -46.22
CA MET A 1 -39.14 38.71 -44.83
C MET A 1 -38.48 37.73 -43.91
N LYS A 2 -38.37 36.41 -44.19
CA LYS A 2 -37.75 35.42 -43.30
C LYS A 2 -36.32 35.82 -42.82
N SER A 3 -35.46 36.31 -43.72
CA SER A 3 -34.08 36.71 -43.33
C SER A 3 -34.04 37.92 -42.39
N LEU A 4 -35.01 38.86 -42.51
CA LEU A 4 -35.12 40.01 -41.63
C LEU A 4 -35.60 39.60 -40.23
N VAL A 5 -36.61 38.72 -40.14
CA VAL A 5 -37.07 38.16 -38.86
C VAL A 5 -35.94 37.42 -38.16
N THR A 6 -35.23 36.52 -38.88
CA THR A 6 -34.08 35.81 -38.34
C THR A 6 -32.98 36.78 -37.85
N GLY A 7 -32.69 37.83 -38.62
CA GLY A 7 -31.71 38.88 -38.24
C GLY A 7 -32.08 39.61 -36.95
N LEU A 8 -33.35 39.97 -36.78
CA LEU A 8 -33.84 40.65 -35.58
C LEU A 8 -33.83 39.74 -34.35
N VAL A 9 -34.32 38.51 -34.49
CA VAL A 9 -34.31 37.52 -33.41
C VAL A 9 -32.88 37.25 -32.97
N ASN A 10 -31.95 37.01 -33.93
CA ASN A 10 -30.53 36.79 -33.61
C ASN A 10 -29.91 38.02 -32.92
N ALA A 11 -30.25 39.26 -33.33
CA ALA A 11 -29.72 40.44 -32.66
C ALA A 11 -30.14 40.54 -31.20
N GLU A 12 -31.36 40.09 -30.86
CA GLU A 12 -31.88 40.11 -29.49
C GLU A 12 -31.37 38.93 -28.64
N THR A 13 -31.03 37.79 -29.23
CA THR A 13 -30.75 36.56 -28.49
C THR A 13 -29.30 36.10 -28.53
N SER A 14 -28.48 36.60 -29.50
CA SER A 14 -27.09 36.16 -29.70
C SER A 14 -26.20 36.32 -28.47
N VAL A 15 -26.39 37.39 -27.69
CA VAL A 15 -25.62 37.63 -26.46
C VAL A 15 -25.93 36.56 -25.37
N ALA A 16 -27.23 36.23 -25.21
CA ALA A 16 -27.67 35.21 -24.28
C ALA A 16 -27.15 33.83 -24.72
N GLN A 17 -27.29 33.49 -26.00
CA GLN A 17 -26.78 32.24 -26.58
C GLN A 17 -25.26 32.10 -26.36
N SER A 18 -24.50 33.16 -26.68
CA SER A 18 -23.04 33.13 -26.48
C SER A 18 -22.64 32.96 -25.01
N LYS A 19 -23.41 33.52 -24.07
CA LYS A 19 -23.17 33.34 -22.64
C LYS A 19 -23.41 31.90 -22.19
N ILE A 20 -24.51 31.27 -22.63
CA ILE A 20 -24.82 29.88 -22.30
C ILE A 20 -23.76 28.96 -22.89
N THR A 21 -23.44 29.11 -24.19
CA THR A 21 -22.40 28.32 -24.86
C THR A 21 -21.07 28.39 -24.11
N LYS A 22 -20.61 29.60 -23.76
CA LYS A 22 -19.35 29.77 -22.99
C LYS A 22 -19.41 29.15 -21.62
N LYS A 23 -20.53 29.22 -20.90
CA LYS A 23 -20.71 28.57 -19.60
C LYS A 23 -20.56 27.03 -19.76
N VAL A 24 -21.24 26.43 -20.75
CA VAL A 24 -21.17 25.00 -21.03
C VAL A 24 -19.76 24.59 -21.39
N GLU A 25 -19.09 25.29 -22.30
CA GLU A 25 -17.71 25.01 -22.70
C GLU A 25 -16.75 25.07 -21.51
N ASN A 26 -16.77 26.17 -20.74
CA ASN A 26 -15.89 26.33 -19.57
C ASN A 26 -16.14 25.26 -18.51
N THR A 27 -17.40 24.91 -18.26
CA THR A 27 -17.75 23.88 -17.28
C THR A 27 -17.28 22.51 -17.72
N ASN A 28 -17.41 22.14 -19.00
CA ASN A 28 -16.87 20.90 -19.55
C ASN A 28 -15.34 20.84 -19.45
N LEU A 29 -14.65 21.94 -19.73
CA LEU A 29 -13.19 22.03 -19.53
C LEU A 29 -12.82 21.84 -18.06
N SER A 30 -13.57 22.46 -17.14
CA SER A 30 -13.33 22.31 -15.70
C SER A 30 -13.55 20.86 -15.22
N ILE A 31 -14.62 20.19 -15.68
CA ILE A 31 -14.87 18.77 -15.38
C ILE A 31 -13.71 17.90 -15.88
N SER A 32 -13.27 18.12 -17.13
CA SER A 32 -12.13 17.40 -17.72
C SER A 32 -10.85 17.61 -16.93
N SER A 33 -10.58 18.83 -16.48
CA SER A 33 -9.40 19.15 -15.68
C SER A 33 -9.45 18.57 -14.27
N PHE A 34 -10.64 18.47 -13.65
CA PHE A 34 -10.80 17.73 -12.39
C PHE A 34 -10.58 16.21 -12.58
N GLY A 35 -11.00 15.63 -13.72
CA GLY A 35 -10.69 14.25 -14.09
C GLY A 35 -9.17 14.03 -14.22
N ASN A 36 -8.47 14.93 -14.90
CA ASN A 36 -7.01 14.91 -15.02
C ASN A 36 -6.31 15.09 -13.66
N LEU A 37 -6.83 15.99 -12.81
CA LEU A 37 -6.31 16.17 -11.46
C LEU A 37 -6.45 14.90 -10.63
N SER A 38 -7.61 14.25 -10.65
CA SER A 38 -7.84 12.98 -9.96
C SER A 38 -6.84 11.90 -10.43
N SER A 39 -6.63 11.77 -11.74
CA SER A 39 -5.64 10.84 -12.30
C SER A 39 -4.21 11.14 -11.82
N ARG A 40 -3.81 12.42 -11.80
CA ARG A 40 -2.48 12.84 -11.32
C ARG A 40 -2.31 12.61 -9.82
N MET A 41 -3.35 12.80 -9.03
CA MET A 41 -3.34 12.50 -7.59
C MET A 41 -3.17 11.00 -7.34
N ASN A 42 -3.86 10.14 -8.12
CA ASN A 42 -3.68 8.70 -8.03
C ASN A 42 -2.27 8.24 -8.46
N THR A 43 -1.71 8.87 -9.50
CA THR A 43 -0.32 8.63 -9.91
C THR A 43 0.65 9.04 -8.80
N LEU A 44 0.46 10.23 -8.22
CA LEU A 44 1.26 10.68 -7.07
C LEU A 44 1.17 9.67 -5.91
N ASN A 45 -0.03 9.19 -5.58
CA ASN A 45 -0.20 8.19 -4.53
C ASN A 45 0.61 6.92 -4.81
N THR A 46 0.61 6.42 -6.05
CA THR A 46 1.40 5.25 -6.46
C THR A 46 2.91 5.51 -6.35
N GLU A 47 3.37 6.69 -6.78
CA GLU A 47 4.78 7.08 -6.67
C GLU A 47 5.22 7.20 -5.21
N LEU A 48 4.37 7.76 -4.34
CA LEU A 48 4.63 7.83 -2.90
C LEU A 48 4.73 6.43 -2.27
N THR A 49 3.85 5.50 -2.63
CA THR A 49 3.93 4.10 -2.17
C THR A 49 5.25 3.44 -2.61
N ASN A 50 5.66 3.63 -3.86
CA ASN A 50 6.93 3.10 -4.35
C ASN A 50 8.13 3.69 -3.58
N LEU A 51 8.06 4.98 -3.23
CA LEU A 51 9.10 5.64 -2.44
C LEU A 51 9.14 5.14 -0.99
N GLU A 52 8.00 4.81 -0.39
CA GLU A 52 7.92 4.20 0.93
C GLU A 52 8.58 2.82 0.95
N GLU A 53 8.36 2.00 -0.08
CA GLU A 53 8.94 0.67 -0.24
C GLU A 53 10.43 0.70 -0.66
N THR A 54 10.92 1.81 -1.18
CA THR A 54 12.32 1.94 -1.64
C THR A 54 13.25 2.08 -0.44
N ASN A 55 14.24 1.20 -0.37
CA ASN A 55 15.24 1.21 0.69
C ASN A 55 16.40 2.16 0.36
N ALA A 56 16.67 3.11 1.24
CA ALA A 56 17.80 4.03 1.11
C ALA A 56 19.10 3.48 1.75
N ARG A 57 19.04 2.31 2.40
CA ARG A 57 20.22 1.66 2.97
C ARG A 57 20.87 0.71 1.97
N ALA A 58 22.15 0.89 1.74
CA ALA A 58 22.97 -0.04 0.99
C ALA A 58 23.45 -1.18 1.91
N THR A 59 23.12 -2.42 1.54
CA THR A 59 23.67 -3.60 2.19
C THR A 59 24.73 -4.22 1.29
N THR A 60 25.82 -4.68 1.88
CA THR A 60 26.84 -5.45 1.17
C THR A 60 27.17 -6.72 1.92
N SER A 61 27.56 -7.75 1.16
CA SER A 61 28.15 -8.99 1.70
C SER A 61 29.35 -9.33 0.82
N SER A 62 30.49 -9.63 1.43
CA SER A 62 31.72 -9.91 0.70
C SER A 62 31.68 -11.23 -0.10
N ASN A 63 30.76 -12.15 0.25
CA ASN A 63 30.42 -13.29 -0.60
C ASN A 63 28.94 -13.70 -0.41
N ALA A 64 28.44 -14.57 -1.28
CA ALA A 64 27.06 -14.99 -1.32
C ALA A 64 26.68 -16.00 -0.19
N GLY A 65 27.62 -16.47 0.63
CA GLY A 65 27.34 -17.41 1.73
C GLY A 65 26.50 -16.81 2.85
N VAL A 66 26.51 -15.48 2.96
CA VAL A 66 25.65 -14.72 3.87
C VAL A 66 25.04 -13.56 3.09
N VAL A 67 23.73 -13.41 3.15
CA VAL A 67 23.00 -12.28 2.52
C VAL A 67 22.35 -11.47 3.61
N LEU A 68 22.71 -10.18 3.69
CA LEU A 68 22.09 -9.20 4.57
C LEU A 68 21.07 -8.40 3.78
N THR A 69 19.84 -8.30 4.27
CA THR A 69 18.79 -7.48 3.66
C THR A 69 18.14 -6.58 4.71
N VAL A 70 17.75 -5.37 4.33
CA VAL A 70 16.91 -4.51 5.17
C VAL A 70 15.46 -4.94 5.00
N THR A 71 14.79 -5.20 6.10
CA THR A 71 13.37 -5.64 6.12
C THR A 71 12.46 -4.68 6.87
N ASP A 72 13.04 -3.78 7.66
CA ASP A 72 12.35 -2.71 8.37
C ASP A 72 13.28 -1.50 8.43
N GLU A 73 13.16 -0.60 7.44
CA GLU A 73 14.04 0.56 7.30
C GLU A 73 13.92 1.53 8.48
N ALA A 74 12.71 1.71 9.02
CA ALA A 74 12.46 2.64 10.12
C ALA A 74 13.20 2.24 11.42
N ASN A 75 13.48 0.94 11.61
CA ASN A 75 14.18 0.40 12.75
C ASN A 75 15.59 -0.11 12.42
N ALA A 76 16.02 -0.02 11.14
CA ALA A 76 17.30 -0.53 10.70
C ALA A 76 18.46 0.29 11.27
N VAL A 77 19.43 -0.41 11.87
CA VAL A 77 20.66 0.18 12.40
C VAL A 77 21.82 0.03 11.40
N ASP A 78 22.87 0.84 11.55
CA ASP A 78 24.09 0.60 10.80
C ASP A 78 24.74 -0.71 11.26
N VAL A 79 25.14 -1.53 10.30
CA VAL A 79 25.79 -2.82 10.52
C VAL A 79 27.17 -2.79 9.88
N SER A 80 28.17 -3.22 10.63
CA SER A 80 29.51 -3.55 10.14
C SER A 80 29.99 -4.74 10.95
N SER A 81 29.96 -5.93 10.37
CA SER A 81 30.27 -7.15 11.14
C SER A 81 30.81 -8.24 10.25
N SER A 82 31.62 -9.09 10.86
CA SER A 82 32.22 -10.27 10.25
C SER A 82 31.46 -11.52 10.69
N ILE A 83 30.97 -12.32 9.74
CA ILE A 83 30.17 -13.53 9.98
C ILE A 83 30.93 -14.75 9.40
N VAL A 84 31.16 -15.79 10.22
CA VAL A 84 31.69 -17.08 9.78
C VAL A 84 30.62 -18.13 10.00
N VAL A 85 30.19 -18.81 8.95
CA VAL A 85 29.12 -19.83 9.02
C VAL A 85 29.75 -21.20 9.16
N SER A 86 29.65 -21.80 10.36
CA SER A 86 30.19 -23.15 10.61
C SER A 86 29.27 -24.25 10.08
N THR A 87 27.96 -24.13 10.34
CA THR A 87 26.94 -25.09 9.86
C THR A 87 25.64 -24.36 9.54
N LEU A 88 24.92 -24.87 8.56
CA LEU A 88 23.55 -24.43 8.28
C LEU A 88 22.53 -25.20 9.11
N ALA A 89 21.42 -24.55 9.46
CA ALA A 89 20.26 -25.21 10.00
C ALA A 89 19.67 -26.18 8.95
N ARG A 90 19.32 -27.37 9.38
CA ARG A 90 18.69 -28.38 8.52
C ARG A 90 17.70 -29.21 9.31
N GLY A 91 16.66 -29.66 8.60
CA GLY A 91 15.70 -30.61 9.14
C GLY A 91 16.25 -32.05 9.05
N GLN A 92 15.68 -32.93 9.84
CA GLN A 92 15.87 -34.35 9.65
C GLN A 92 15.15 -34.77 8.35
N ALA A 93 15.82 -35.62 7.57
CA ALA A 93 15.20 -36.31 6.45
C ALA A 93 15.39 -37.81 6.59
N VAL A 94 14.28 -38.53 6.43
CA VAL A 94 14.27 -40.00 6.45
C VAL A 94 13.60 -40.46 5.16
N SER A 95 14.22 -41.45 4.52
CA SER A 95 13.62 -42.10 3.34
C SER A 95 13.34 -43.57 3.65
N PHE A 96 12.22 -44.05 3.09
CA PHE A 96 11.79 -45.43 3.10
C PHE A 96 11.75 -45.92 1.66
N ASP A 97 12.58 -46.93 1.35
CA ASP A 97 12.57 -47.59 0.05
C ASP A 97 11.46 -48.64 0.02
N LEU A 98 10.35 -48.29 -0.56
CA LEU A 98 9.16 -49.16 -0.62
C LEU A 98 9.33 -50.31 -1.61
N THR A 99 10.42 -50.35 -2.40
CA THR A 99 10.73 -51.42 -3.36
C THR A 99 11.63 -52.47 -2.77
N ASN A 100 12.27 -52.21 -1.63
CA ASN A 100 13.16 -53.12 -0.97
C ASN A 100 12.46 -54.42 -0.54
N ASN A 101 13.12 -55.58 -0.75
CA ASN A 101 12.56 -56.87 -0.39
C ASN A 101 12.29 -57.02 1.12
N GLY A 102 13.06 -56.35 1.98
CA GLY A 102 12.81 -56.30 3.42
C GLY A 102 11.51 -55.56 3.74
N PHE A 103 11.30 -54.41 3.12
CA PHE A 103 10.04 -53.69 3.23
C PHE A 103 8.87 -54.54 2.68
N ALA A 104 9.07 -55.21 1.53
CA ALA A 104 8.08 -56.11 0.94
C ALA A 104 7.68 -57.26 1.85
N ASN A 105 8.60 -57.75 2.69
CA ASN A 105 8.32 -58.83 3.66
C ASN A 105 7.61 -58.30 4.92
N ALA A 106 7.84 -57.05 5.27
CA ALA A 106 7.15 -56.36 6.37
C ALA A 106 5.76 -55.90 6.01
N PHE A 107 5.48 -55.80 4.70
CA PHE A 107 4.23 -55.36 4.12
C PHE A 107 3.49 -56.53 3.49
N SER A 108 2.25 -56.77 3.84
CA SER A 108 1.50 -58.01 3.48
C SER A 108 1.04 -58.08 2.03
N SER A 109 1.32 -57.14 1.14
CA SER A 109 0.89 -57.15 -0.25
C SER A 109 1.99 -56.88 -1.27
N SER A 110 1.76 -57.30 -2.50
CA SER A 110 2.60 -57.45 -3.70
C SER A 110 3.79 -56.47 -3.90
N SER A 111 4.73 -56.90 -4.74
CA SER A 111 5.99 -56.26 -5.09
C SER A 111 5.91 -54.90 -5.79
N SER A 112 4.73 -54.47 -6.26
CA SER A 112 4.51 -53.15 -6.90
C SER A 112 3.62 -52.28 -6.01
N ARG A 113 4.20 -51.22 -5.43
CA ARG A 113 3.49 -50.30 -4.55
C ARG A 113 3.21 -49.00 -5.27
N THR A 114 1.94 -48.63 -5.27
CA THR A 114 1.46 -47.35 -5.79
C THR A 114 0.93 -46.47 -4.65
N ALA A 115 0.69 -45.21 -4.89
CA ALA A 115 0.08 -44.28 -3.91
C ALA A 115 -1.24 -44.81 -3.33
N SER A 116 -1.99 -45.59 -4.12
CA SER A 116 -3.28 -46.20 -3.73
C SER A 116 -3.15 -47.59 -3.09
N SER A 117 -1.93 -48.14 -2.93
CA SER A 117 -1.71 -49.41 -2.23
C SER A 117 -2.21 -49.35 -0.80
N SER A 118 -3.05 -50.37 -0.44
CA SER A 118 -3.62 -50.44 0.91
C SER A 118 -2.57 -50.74 1.96
N ILE A 119 -2.73 -50.18 3.13
CA ILE A 119 -1.96 -50.42 4.35
C ILE A 119 -2.90 -50.87 5.47
N ASP A 120 -2.38 -51.56 6.46
CA ASP A 120 -3.16 -51.97 7.62
C ASP A 120 -3.73 -50.77 8.39
N GLN A 121 -4.93 -50.99 8.93
CA GLN A 121 -5.51 -50.03 9.86
C GLN A 121 -4.85 -50.16 11.25
N GLY A 122 -4.66 -49.04 11.90
CA GLY A 122 -4.01 -49.00 13.21
C GLY A 122 -3.57 -47.58 13.58
N THR A 123 -2.68 -47.53 14.55
CA THR A 123 -2.10 -46.27 14.99
C THR A 123 -0.59 -46.32 14.94
N MET A 124 0.01 -45.19 14.58
CA MET A 124 1.45 -44.96 14.73
C MET A 124 1.66 -43.63 15.46
N VAL A 125 2.78 -43.45 16.06
CA VAL A 125 3.16 -42.25 16.78
C VAL A 125 4.34 -41.61 16.08
N LEU A 126 4.18 -40.37 15.62
CA LEU A 126 5.28 -39.52 15.19
C LEU A 126 5.64 -38.59 16.35
N THR A 127 6.86 -38.69 16.83
CA THR A 127 7.37 -37.78 17.86
C THR A 127 8.31 -36.77 17.19
N LEU A 128 7.93 -35.49 17.18
CA LEU A 128 8.75 -34.38 16.68
C LEU A 128 9.31 -33.62 17.89
N GLY A 129 10.62 -33.65 18.04
CA GLY A 129 11.28 -33.15 19.26
C GLY A 129 10.76 -33.84 20.51
N SER A 130 10.01 -33.13 21.34
CA SER A 130 9.35 -33.66 22.54
C SER A 130 7.84 -33.88 22.37
N THR A 131 7.28 -33.58 21.24
CA THR A 131 5.83 -33.65 20.98
C THR A 131 5.45 -34.91 20.24
N ALA A 132 4.69 -35.80 20.88
CA ALA A 132 4.19 -37.02 20.28
C ALA A 132 2.80 -36.78 19.67
N THR A 133 2.62 -37.13 18.41
CA THR A 133 1.35 -37.05 17.68
C THR A 133 0.94 -38.43 17.20
N THR A 134 -0.27 -38.86 17.57
CA THR A 134 -0.82 -40.15 17.11
C THR A 134 -1.46 -39.97 15.74
N ILE A 135 -1.01 -40.75 14.78
CA ILE A 135 -1.57 -40.86 13.43
C ILE A 135 -2.46 -42.10 13.43
N THR A 136 -3.72 -41.95 13.05
CA THR A 136 -4.70 -43.04 12.98
C THR A 136 -5.02 -43.37 11.54
N ILE A 137 -4.75 -44.61 11.14
CA ILE A 137 -5.13 -45.15 9.83
C ILE A 137 -6.40 -45.99 10.01
N ASN A 138 -7.42 -45.68 9.29
CA ASN A 138 -8.74 -46.32 9.33
C ASN A 138 -9.22 -46.65 7.91
N SER A 139 -10.46 -47.14 7.75
CA SER A 139 -11.00 -47.56 6.44
C SER A 139 -11.14 -46.42 5.41
N THR A 140 -10.99 -45.16 5.79
CA THR A 140 -11.13 -44.01 4.86
C THR A 140 -9.79 -43.48 4.35
N ASN A 141 -8.68 -43.79 5.03
CA ASN A 141 -7.33 -43.31 4.72
C ASN A 141 -6.27 -44.42 4.67
N ASN A 142 -6.66 -45.71 4.59
CA ASN A 142 -5.78 -46.85 4.62
C ASN A 142 -5.04 -47.10 3.28
N THR A 143 -4.38 -46.07 2.78
CA THR A 143 -3.50 -46.14 1.60
C THR A 143 -2.16 -45.47 1.90
N LEU A 144 -1.12 -45.74 1.07
CA LEU A 144 0.15 -45.02 1.17
C LEU A 144 -0.02 -43.50 1.06
N GLN A 145 -0.91 -43.02 0.13
CA GLN A 145 -1.23 -41.61 0.03
C GLN A 145 -1.95 -41.12 1.28
N GLY A 146 -2.89 -41.90 1.81
CA GLY A 146 -3.60 -41.54 3.05
C GLY A 146 -2.68 -41.38 4.25
N LEU A 147 -1.64 -42.22 4.36
CA LEU A 147 -0.57 -42.07 5.37
C LEU A 147 0.19 -40.75 5.16
N VAL A 148 0.58 -40.45 3.94
CA VAL A 148 1.25 -39.18 3.60
C VAL A 148 0.38 -37.97 3.96
N ASP A 149 -0.90 -38.04 3.64
CA ASP A 149 -1.85 -36.95 3.93
C ASP A 149 -2.02 -36.74 5.46
N GLU A 150 -2.03 -37.82 6.23
CA GLU A 150 -2.11 -37.72 7.70
C GLU A 150 -0.80 -37.17 8.32
N ILE A 151 0.38 -37.57 7.82
CA ILE A 151 1.65 -36.98 8.26
C ILE A 151 1.71 -35.47 7.95
N ASN A 152 1.24 -35.08 6.78
CA ASN A 152 1.24 -33.67 6.33
C ASN A 152 0.29 -32.76 7.12
N LYS A 153 -0.59 -33.30 7.96
CA LYS A 153 -1.39 -32.51 8.93
C LYS A 153 -0.57 -32.08 10.14
N ILE A 154 0.61 -32.70 10.36
CA ILE A 154 1.46 -32.40 11.51
C ILE A 154 2.34 -31.18 11.16
N THR A 155 2.15 -30.08 11.88
CA THR A 155 2.96 -28.87 11.68
C THR A 155 4.44 -29.18 11.92
N GLY A 156 5.29 -28.74 11.01
CA GLY A 156 6.74 -28.94 11.10
C GLY A 156 7.26 -30.24 10.50
N VAL A 157 6.40 -31.05 9.86
CA VAL A 157 6.78 -32.25 9.13
C VAL A 157 6.12 -32.29 7.76
N GLN A 158 6.85 -32.74 6.76
CA GLN A 158 6.38 -32.95 5.41
C GLN A 158 6.73 -34.33 4.91
N ALA A 159 5.73 -35.05 4.35
CA ALA A 159 5.89 -36.35 3.72
C ALA A 159 5.58 -36.28 2.22
N THR A 160 6.29 -37.05 1.41
CA THR A 160 6.10 -37.12 -0.05
C THR A 160 6.44 -38.51 -0.56
N LEU A 161 5.60 -39.08 -1.45
CA LEU A 161 5.94 -40.25 -2.24
C LEU A 161 6.69 -39.79 -3.50
N ILE A 162 7.85 -40.44 -3.72
CA ILE A 162 8.74 -40.10 -4.85
C ILE A 162 8.84 -41.34 -5.74
N ASP A 163 8.51 -41.24 -7.00
CA ASP A 163 8.79 -42.22 -8.03
C ASP A 163 10.26 -42.09 -8.43
N THR A 164 11.08 -43.11 -8.08
CA THR A 164 12.53 -43.06 -8.20
C THR A 164 13.05 -43.42 -9.58
N ASP A 165 12.23 -44.08 -10.44
CA ASP A 165 12.65 -44.57 -11.75
C ASP A 165 11.68 -44.21 -12.90
N GLY A 166 10.61 -43.50 -12.60
CA GLY A 166 9.57 -43.14 -13.58
C GLY A 166 8.71 -44.30 -14.05
N SER A 167 8.82 -45.47 -13.37
CA SER A 167 8.08 -46.69 -13.68
C SER A 167 7.16 -47.17 -12.56
N GLY A 168 7.02 -46.35 -11.49
CA GLY A 168 6.18 -46.62 -10.33
C GLY A 168 6.92 -47.19 -9.13
N SER A 169 8.27 -47.20 -9.12
CA SER A 169 9.09 -47.55 -7.95
C SER A 169 9.03 -46.39 -6.94
N LEU A 170 8.26 -46.56 -5.87
CA LEU A 170 8.05 -45.50 -4.89
C LEU A 170 9.04 -45.59 -3.72
N SER A 171 9.46 -44.41 -3.26
CA SER A 171 10.07 -44.15 -1.96
C SER A 171 9.24 -43.12 -1.20
N LEU A 172 9.08 -43.31 0.10
CA LEU A 172 8.50 -42.31 0.99
C LEU A 172 9.64 -41.47 1.58
N SER A 173 9.59 -40.18 1.38
CA SER A 173 10.48 -39.18 2.01
C SER A 173 9.71 -38.40 3.07
N ILE A 174 10.24 -38.32 4.27
CA ILE A 174 9.70 -37.52 5.37
C ILE A 174 10.79 -36.56 5.82
N ARG A 175 10.44 -35.27 5.90
CA ARG A 175 11.35 -34.20 6.33
C ARG A 175 10.72 -33.39 7.44
N SER A 176 11.52 -32.95 8.40
CA SER A 176 11.13 -31.95 9.38
C SER A 176 11.56 -30.53 8.94
N ASP A 177 11.00 -29.53 9.59
CA ASP A 177 11.54 -28.17 9.56
C ASP A 177 12.98 -28.16 10.10
N THR A 178 13.72 -27.07 9.78
CA THR A 178 15.11 -26.91 10.24
C THR A 178 15.19 -26.70 11.75
N GLY A 179 16.32 -27.08 12.33
CA GLY A 179 16.63 -26.89 13.75
C GLY A 179 16.76 -28.19 14.52
N ALA A 180 17.69 -28.24 15.45
CA ALA A 180 18.05 -29.45 16.22
C ALA A 180 16.85 -30.06 16.97
N ASN A 181 15.94 -29.24 17.46
CA ASN A 181 14.73 -29.66 18.17
C ASN A 181 13.65 -30.28 17.25
N ASN A 182 13.82 -30.23 15.94
CA ASN A 182 12.90 -30.77 14.94
C ASN A 182 13.32 -32.17 14.47
N SER A 183 14.14 -32.88 15.25
CA SER A 183 14.35 -34.30 15.04
C SER A 183 13.07 -35.08 15.29
N PHE A 184 12.77 -36.07 14.46
CA PHE A 184 11.59 -36.89 14.64
C PHE A 184 11.90 -38.38 14.67
N SER A 185 11.00 -39.13 15.29
CA SER A 185 10.97 -40.59 15.25
C SER A 185 9.54 -41.07 15.00
N ILE A 186 9.42 -42.21 14.35
CA ILE A 186 8.13 -42.88 14.09
C ILE A 186 8.18 -44.24 14.75
N SER A 187 7.11 -44.58 15.46
CA SER A 187 6.93 -45.90 16.11
C SER A 187 5.50 -46.39 15.90
N SER A 188 5.35 -47.69 15.67
CA SER A 188 4.04 -48.34 15.59
C SER A 188 4.16 -49.76 16.16
N GLY A 189 3.00 -50.28 16.61
CA GLY A 189 3.02 -51.55 17.38
C GLY A 189 2.98 -52.83 16.55
N SER A 190 2.39 -52.82 15.35
CA SER A 190 2.20 -54.04 14.55
C SER A 190 1.68 -53.77 13.13
N GLY A 191 1.66 -54.82 12.31
CA GLY A 191 1.16 -54.80 10.95
C GLY A 191 2.03 -54.01 9.99
N ASP A 192 1.47 -53.63 8.83
CA ASP A 192 2.14 -52.85 7.78
C ASP A 192 2.74 -51.54 8.29
N LEU A 193 2.11 -50.92 9.30
CA LEU A 193 2.59 -49.68 9.88
C LEU A 193 3.96 -49.83 10.59
N SER A 194 4.30 -51.05 11.04
CA SER A 194 5.62 -51.29 11.69
C SER A 194 6.79 -51.13 10.71
N ALA A 195 6.57 -51.30 9.41
CA ALA A 195 7.58 -51.07 8.38
C ALA A 195 8.05 -49.62 8.29
N PHE A 196 7.27 -48.68 8.83
CA PHE A 196 7.60 -47.23 8.87
C PHE A 196 8.27 -46.84 10.19
N ASN A 197 8.60 -47.77 11.09
CA ASN A 197 9.34 -47.44 12.30
C ASN A 197 10.75 -46.94 11.94
N THR A 198 11.14 -45.84 12.56
CA THR A 198 12.48 -45.28 12.35
C THR A 198 13.54 -45.97 13.23
N GLY A 199 13.15 -46.57 14.37
CA GLY A 199 14.02 -47.32 15.27
C GLY A 199 15.40 -46.71 15.42
N ASP A 200 16.42 -47.57 15.23
CA ASP A 200 17.86 -47.21 15.17
C ASP A 200 18.37 -47.06 13.72
N TYR A 201 17.47 -47.04 12.73
CA TYR A 201 17.78 -47.04 11.30
C TYR A 201 18.58 -48.27 10.82
N SER A 202 18.45 -49.41 11.48
CA SER A 202 19.13 -50.64 11.13
C SER A 202 18.47 -51.38 9.96
N ASP A 203 17.21 -51.12 9.66
CA ASP A 203 16.47 -51.72 8.55
C ASP A 203 17.00 -51.23 7.21
N ALA A 204 17.25 -52.19 6.28
CA ALA A 204 17.87 -51.90 4.98
C ALA A 204 17.03 -50.96 4.09
N TRP A 205 15.72 -50.79 4.38
CA TRP A 205 14.80 -49.93 3.63
C TRP A 205 14.57 -48.56 4.28
N VAL A 206 15.15 -48.29 5.46
CA VAL A 206 15.02 -47.03 6.18
C VAL A 206 16.39 -46.35 6.21
N ALA A 207 16.47 -45.12 5.67
CA ALA A 207 17.72 -44.38 5.70
C ALA A 207 17.52 -42.98 6.26
N LYS A 208 18.29 -42.63 7.27
CA LYS A 208 18.39 -41.27 7.77
C LYS A 208 19.33 -40.48 6.87
N GLN A 209 18.74 -39.68 5.97
CA GLN A 209 19.48 -38.91 4.96
C GLN A 209 20.17 -37.68 5.56
N THR A 210 19.46 -36.99 6.46
CA THR A 210 20.01 -35.84 7.19
C THR A 210 19.59 -35.87 8.65
N THR A 211 20.44 -35.36 9.52
CA THR A 211 20.14 -35.14 10.94
C THR A 211 19.73 -33.71 11.15
N ALA A 212 18.67 -33.49 11.91
CA ALA A 212 18.25 -32.16 12.33
C ALA A 212 19.38 -31.42 13.06
N ALA A 213 19.63 -30.20 12.70
CA ALA A 213 20.69 -29.38 13.29
C ALA A 213 20.33 -27.90 13.23
N ASP A 214 20.82 -27.16 14.21
CA ASP A 214 20.78 -25.70 14.19
C ASP A 214 21.86 -25.13 13.28
N ALA A 215 21.63 -23.93 12.75
CA ALA A 215 22.71 -23.13 12.22
C ALA A 215 23.66 -22.72 13.35
N SER A 216 24.96 -22.85 13.10
CA SER A 216 26.02 -22.36 14.00
C SER A 216 26.93 -21.42 13.20
N PHE A 217 27.09 -20.21 13.68
CA PHE A 217 27.90 -19.17 13.03
C PHE A 217 28.48 -18.24 14.10
N THR A 218 29.50 -17.46 13.75
CA THR A 218 30.01 -16.41 14.62
C THR A 218 29.68 -15.03 14.04
N VAL A 219 29.45 -14.07 14.92
CA VAL A 219 29.26 -12.65 14.58
C VAL A 219 30.23 -11.83 15.41
N GLY A 220 31.16 -11.15 14.75
CA GLY A 220 32.24 -10.43 15.45
C GLY A 220 33.05 -11.34 16.41
N GLY A 221 33.17 -12.66 16.12
CA GLY A 221 33.82 -13.65 16.94
C GLY A 221 32.96 -14.31 18.04
N VAL A 222 31.70 -13.85 18.21
CA VAL A 222 30.75 -14.45 19.17
C VAL A 222 29.96 -15.56 18.49
N THR A 223 29.94 -16.77 19.05
CA THR A 223 29.16 -17.89 18.52
C THR A 223 27.67 -17.70 18.78
N VAL A 224 26.89 -17.84 17.71
CA VAL A 224 25.42 -17.75 17.70
C VAL A 224 24.86 -19.05 17.12
N THR A 225 23.77 -19.55 17.69
CA THR A 225 23.01 -20.69 17.15
C THR A 225 21.55 -20.27 16.91
N ARG A 226 20.98 -20.76 15.79
CA ARG A 226 19.56 -20.52 15.44
C ARG A 226 18.99 -21.75 14.75
N SER A 227 17.72 -22.02 14.99
CA SER A 227 17.02 -23.16 14.36
C SER A 227 16.68 -22.91 12.88
N SER A 228 16.87 -21.70 12.37
CA SER A 228 16.61 -21.30 10.99
C SER A 228 17.87 -20.72 10.34
N ASN A 229 17.95 -20.80 9.00
CA ASN A 229 18.95 -20.08 8.20
C ASN A 229 18.51 -18.63 7.88
N THR A 230 17.25 -18.29 8.13
CA THR A 230 16.72 -16.93 8.04
C THR A 230 16.62 -16.36 9.45
N ILE A 231 17.41 -15.33 9.74
CA ILE A 231 17.64 -14.78 11.07
C ILE A 231 17.19 -13.33 11.07
N THR A 232 16.19 -13.01 11.90
CA THR A 232 15.54 -11.68 11.94
C THR A 232 15.76 -10.95 13.26
N ASP A 233 16.43 -11.56 14.21
CA ASP A 233 16.56 -11.10 15.60
C ASP A 233 17.97 -10.62 15.98
N LEU A 234 18.90 -10.57 15.02
CA LEU A 234 20.31 -10.27 15.33
C LEU A 234 20.67 -8.80 15.14
N PHE A 235 20.24 -8.20 14.04
CA PHE A 235 20.38 -6.77 13.77
C PHE A 235 19.01 -6.14 13.56
N ALA A 236 18.70 -5.12 14.34
CA ALA A 236 17.40 -4.44 14.25
C ALA A 236 17.14 -3.98 12.81
N GLY A 237 15.94 -4.26 12.29
CA GLY A 237 15.52 -3.90 10.94
C GLY A 237 16.16 -4.71 9.81
N HIS A 238 16.91 -5.78 10.13
CA HIS A 238 17.59 -6.60 9.12
C HIS A 238 17.24 -8.08 9.22
N THR A 239 17.32 -8.73 8.08
CA THR A 239 17.27 -10.19 7.96
C THR A 239 18.61 -10.69 7.38
N ILE A 240 19.18 -11.69 8.04
CA ILE A 240 20.35 -12.41 7.56
C ILE A 240 19.87 -13.76 7.01
N ASN A 241 20.24 -14.07 5.77
CA ASN A 241 20.06 -15.40 5.18
C ASN A 241 21.40 -16.09 5.02
N LEU A 242 21.57 -17.23 5.71
CA LEU A 242 22.72 -18.10 5.57
C LEU A 242 22.46 -19.06 4.42
N THR A 243 23.26 -18.99 3.36
CA THR A 243 23.08 -19.79 2.11
C THR A 243 24.13 -20.86 1.93
N ALA A 244 25.32 -20.68 2.52
CA ALA A 244 26.39 -21.65 2.49
C ALA A 244 27.16 -21.68 3.82
N ALA A 245 27.64 -22.86 4.20
CA ALA A 245 28.53 -23.03 5.34
C ALA A 245 29.99 -23.00 4.85
N ASP A 246 30.80 -22.13 5.44
CA ASP A 246 32.25 -22.09 5.28
C ASP A 246 32.85 -21.58 6.59
N SER A 247 33.46 -22.52 7.34
CA SER A 247 34.09 -22.24 8.64
C SER A 247 35.45 -21.56 8.52
N SER A 248 35.98 -21.42 7.31
CA SER A 248 37.32 -20.89 7.06
C SER A 248 37.29 -19.43 6.55
N THR A 249 36.18 -19.00 5.97
CA THR A 249 36.06 -17.69 5.35
C THR A 249 35.08 -16.81 6.11
N ALA A 250 35.56 -15.67 6.56
CA ALA A 250 34.72 -14.64 7.13
C ALA A 250 34.00 -13.85 6.03
N VAL A 251 32.70 -13.66 6.18
CA VAL A 251 31.89 -12.80 5.30
C VAL A 251 31.69 -11.48 5.99
N GLU A 252 32.27 -10.41 5.42
CA GLU A 252 32.02 -9.07 5.90
C GLU A 252 30.64 -8.60 5.38
N VAL A 253 29.78 -8.22 6.32
CA VAL A 253 28.46 -7.67 6.02
C VAL A 253 28.39 -6.23 6.50
N THR A 254 27.86 -5.34 5.64
CA THR A 254 27.63 -3.96 6.01
C THR A 254 26.22 -3.53 5.65
N SER A 255 25.68 -2.64 6.43
CA SER A 255 24.46 -1.88 6.13
C SER A 255 24.67 -0.45 6.59
N ALA A 256 24.57 0.48 5.69
CA ALA A 256 24.70 1.90 6.01
C ALA A 256 23.76 2.71 5.11
N LEU A 257 23.32 3.86 5.61
CA LEU A 257 22.54 4.79 4.80
C LEU A 257 23.38 5.26 3.61
N ALA A 258 22.92 4.96 2.40
CA ALA A 258 23.52 5.46 1.17
C ALA A 258 23.03 6.88 0.91
N THR A 259 23.82 7.88 1.26
CA THR A 259 23.45 9.31 1.10
C THR A 259 23.02 9.63 -0.33
N THR A 260 23.66 8.99 -1.33
CA THR A 260 23.29 9.16 -2.75
C THR A 260 21.88 8.64 -3.03
N ASP A 261 21.51 7.48 -2.49
CA ASP A 261 20.21 6.85 -2.69
C ASP A 261 19.13 7.60 -1.91
N ALA A 262 19.42 8.02 -0.67
CA ALA A 262 18.54 8.87 0.12
C ALA A 262 18.27 10.21 -0.60
N ARG A 263 19.29 10.82 -1.22
CA ARG A 263 19.16 12.03 -2.03
C ARG A 263 18.31 11.81 -3.28
N ALA A 264 18.54 10.71 -4.01
CA ALA A 264 17.75 10.37 -5.20
C ALA A 264 16.28 10.13 -4.85
N ARG A 265 16.01 9.45 -3.72
CA ARG A 265 14.68 9.21 -3.18
C ARG A 265 13.97 10.52 -2.80
N MET A 266 14.67 11.45 -2.13
CA MET A 266 14.15 12.77 -1.79
C MET A 266 13.88 13.61 -3.05
N GLN A 267 14.74 13.56 -4.07
CA GLN A 267 14.50 14.25 -5.33
C GLN A 267 13.26 13.72 -6.03
N SER A 268 13.09 12.39 -6.10
CA SER A 268 11.89 11.77 -6.67
C SER A 268 10.61 12.18 -5.94
N PHE A 269 10.64 12.26 -4.61
CA PHE A 269 9.52 12.79 -3.81
C PHE A 269 9.16 14.24 -4.20
N ILE A 270 10.16 15.10 -4.35
CA ILE A 270 9.99 16.50 -4.75
C ILE A 270 9.41 16.58 -6.17
N ASP A 271 9.95 15.81 -7.10
CA ASP A 271 9.55 15.84 -8.52
C ASP A 271 8.10 15.38 -8.71
N SER A 272 7.68 14.34 -7.98
CA SER A 272 6.31 13.84 -7.96
C SER A 272 5.31 14.92 -7.52
N ILE A 273 5.62 15.63 -6.43
CA ILE A 273 4.80 16.73 -5.93
C ILE A 273 4.79 17.91 -6.94
N ASN A 274 5.94 18.26 -7.50
CA ASN A 274 6.06 19.35 -8.47
C ASN A 274 5.24 19.09 -9.73
N THR A 275 5.11 17.85 -10.15
CA THR A 275 4.27 17.45 -11.30
C THR A 275 2.81 17.87 -11.09
N VAL A 276 2.25 17.62 -9.91
CA VAL A 276 0.88 18.01 -9.56
C VAL A 276 0.76 19.53 -9.36
N LYS A 277 1.72 20.14 -8.65
CA LYS A 277 1.74 21.60 -8.41
C LYS A 277 1.80 22.39 -9.71
N THR A 278 2.63 21.97 -10.66
CA THR A 278 2.77 22.61 -11.98
C THR A 278 1.47 22.53 -12.77
N PHE A 279 0.81 21.35 -12.77
CA PHE A 279 -0.52 21.19 -13.37
C PHE A 279 -1.53 22.15 -12.75
N LEU A 280 -1.68 22.12 -11.42
CA LEU A 280 -2.63 22.99 -10.73
C LEU A 280 -2.34 24.48 -10.98
N LYS A 281 -1.07 24.87 -10.97
CA LYS A 281 -0.68 26.27 -11.26
C LYS A 281 -1.10 26.70 -12.67
N THR A 282 -0.92 25.83 -13.67
CA THR A 282 -1.34 26.09 -15.04
C THR A 282 -2.86 26.21 -15.13
N GLU A 283 -3.59 25.27 -14.53
CA GLU A 283 -5.05 25.23 -14.62
C GLU A 283 -5.75 26.33 -13.81
N THR A 284 -5.11 26.83 -12.73
CA THR A 284 -5.68 27.89 -11.87
C THR A 284 -5.19 29.30 -12.23
N GLN A 285 -4.27 29.42 -13.20
CA GLN A 285 -3.75 30.74 -13.60
C GLN A 285 -4.86 31.66 -14.12
N ARG A 286 -4.80 32.93 -13.73
CA ARG A 286 -5.67 33.95 -14.30
C ARG A 286 -5.07 34.44 -15.63
N GLY A 287 -5.89 34.50 -16.66
CA GLY A 287 -5.45 35.08 -17.92
C GLY A 287 -5.10 36.58 -17.72
N LEU A 288 -3.84 36.92 -17.87
CA LEU A 288 -3.32 38.28 -17.79
C LEU A 288 -2.57 38.64 -19.07
N ASN A 289 -2.62 39.91 -19.46
CA ASN A 289 -1.90 40.42 -20.63
C ASN A 289 -2.23 39.67 -21.94
N GLY A 290 -3.50 39.24 -22.10
CA GLY A 290 -3.97 38.55 -23.30
C GLY A 290 -3.75 37.05 -23.32
N ALA A 291 -3.19 36.45 -22.26
CA ALA A 291 -3.14 35.01 -22.11
C ALA A 291 -4.54 34.48 -21.71
N GLU A 292 -4.93 33.32 -22.23
CA GLU A 292 -6.15 32.63 -21.82
C GLU A 292 -6.03 32.15 -20.38
N PRO A 293 -7.12 32.24 -19.59
CA PRO A 293 -7.14 31.69 -18.24
C PRO A 293 -7.10 30.16 -18.28
N GLY A 294 -6.51 29.55 -17.26
CA GLY A 294 -6.62 28.10 -17.08
C GLY A 294 -8.07 27.66 -16.84
N SER A 295 -8.37 26.41 -17.13
CA SER A 295 -9.74 25.85 -17.04
C SER A 295 -10.33 25.85 -15.64
N LEU A 296 -9.49 25.90 -14.59
CA LEU A 296 -9.86 26.00 -13.17
C LEU A 296 -9.56 27.39 -12.59
N ALA A 297 -9.42 28.41 -13.44
CA ALA A 297 -9.18 29.78 -12.99
C ALA A 297 -10.31 30.29 -12.09
N GLY A 298 -9.98 30.62 -10.84
CA GLY A 298 -10.94 31.07 -9.85
C GLY A 298 -11.69 29.94 -9.11
N ASP A 299 -11.40 28.67 -9.42
CA ASP A 299 -11.96 27.55 -8.67
C ASP A 299 -11.31 27.45 -7.28
N VAL A 300 -12.17 27.48 -6.26
CA VAL A 300 -11.73 27.49 -4.86
C VAL A 300 -11.17 26.14 -4.42
N THR A 301 -11.69 25.03 -4.96
CA THR A 301 -11.22 23.67 -4.65
C THR A 301 -9.80 23.46 -5.19
N ALA A 302 -9.59 23.74 -6.47
CA ALA A 302 -8.27 23.61 -7.09
C ALA A 302 -7.22 24.53 -6.42
N THR A 303 -7.62 25.76 -6.08
CA THR A 303 -6.75 26.71 -5.37
C THR A 303 -6.42 26.25 -3.95
N ALA A 304 -7.37 25.64 -3.24
CA ALA A 304 -7.13 25.09 -1.90
C ALA A 304 -6.14 23.92 -1.94
N ILE A 305 -6.28 23.00 -2.91
CA ILE A 305 -5.33 21.90 -3.10
C ILE A 305 -3.91 22.41 -3.40
N LEU A 306 -3.79 23.39 -4.32
CA LEU A 306 -2.49 24.00 -4.63
C LEU A 306 -1.85 24.66 -3.40
N ARG A 307 -2.65 25.33 -2.56
CA ARG A 307 -2.19 25.97 -1.33
C ARG A 307 -1.68 24.93 -0.32
N GLU A 308 -2.41 23.83 -0.14
CA GLU A 308 -2.02 22.73 0.75
C GLU A 308 -0.67 22.12 0.33
N LEU A 309 -0.53 21.77 -0.95
CA LEU A 309 0.73 21.28 -1.50
C LEU A 309 1.87 22.31 -1.43
N SER A 310 1.55 23.60 -1.33
CA SER A 310 2.56 24.66 -1.19
C SER A 310 2.98 24.91 0.25
N ALA A 311 2.18 24.48 1.22
CA ALA A 311 2.48 24.61 2.64
C ALA A 311 3.40 23.50 3.19
N LEU A 312 3.71 22.45 2.40
CA LEU A 312 4.44 21.26 2.85
C LEU A 312 5.79 21.58 3.53
N THR A 313 6.52 22.60 3.07
CA THR A 313 7.80 22.97 3.67
C THR A 313 7.69 23.63 5.05
N THR A 314 6.49 24.12 5.38
CA THR A 314 6.18 24.81 6.64
C THR A 314 5.24 24.02 7.54
N THR A 315 4.75 22.87 7.09
CA THR A 315 3.90 21.98 7.88
C THR A 315 4.77 21.23 8.89
N PRO A 316 4.46 21.31 10.20
CA PRO A 316 5.23 20.59 11.21
C PRO A 316 4.98 19.07 11.10
N ILE A 317 6.04 18.29 11.24
CA ILE A 317 6.04 16.83 11.30
C ILE A 317 6.35 16.44 12.75
N THR A 318 5.35 15.93 13.46
CA THR A 318 5.40 15.67 14.90
C THR A 318 5.59 14.18 15.21
N GLY A 319 5.99 13.86 16.45
CA GLY A 319 6.03 12.49 16.97
C GLY A 319 7.34 11.72 16.72
N TYR A 320 8.32 12.28 16.04
CA TYR A 320 9.64 11.66 15.84
C TYR A 320 10.64 11.99 16.96
N GLY A 321 10.46 13.10 17.63
CA GLY A 321 11.34 13.57 18.68
C GLY A 321 10.64 14.41 19.73
N SER A 322 11.40 15.17 20.49
CA SER A 322 10.90 16.15 21.45
C SER A 322 10.52 17.50 20.83
N THR A 323 10.93 17.73 19.59
CA THR A 323 10.66 18.94 18.79
C THR A 323 10.06 18.53 17.45
N ASP A 324 9.35 19.44 16.82
CA ASP A 324 8.79 19.25 15.50
C ASP A 324 9.89 19.38 14.43
N TYR A 325 9.75 18.59 13.37
CA TYR A 325 10.56 18.66 12.16
C TYR A 325 9.81 19.38 11.05
N TYR A 326 10.55 19.84 10.05
CA TYR A 326 10.01 20.46 8.84
C TYR A 326 10.80 19.97 7.63
N LEU A 327 10.19 19.89 6.46
CA LEU A 327 10.92 19.56 5.24
C LEU A 327 12.07 20.55 4.97
N ALA A 328 11.92 21.80 5.41
CA ALA A 328 12.98 22.80 5.34
C ALA A 328 14.25 22.40 6.12
N ASN A 329 14.12 21.62 7.21
CA ASN A 329 15.27 21.09 7.97
C ASN A 329 16.07 20.06 7.16
N LEU A 330 15.43 19.42 6.17
CA LEU A 330 16.05 18.50 5.21
C LEU A 330 16.49 19.19 3.90
N GLY A 331 16.60 20.51 3.89
CA GLY A 331 17.04 21.25 2.71
C GLY A 331 15.98 21.40 1.61
N VAL A 332 14.74 21.00 1.85
CA VAL A 332 13.65 21.22 0.87
C VAL A 332 13.20 22.68 0.94
N ARG A 333 13.23 23.37 -0.18
CA ARG A 333 12.88 24.79 -0.30
C ARG A 333 11.71 24.98 -1.26
N THR A 334 10.92 26.03 -1.01
CA THR A 334 9.92 26.50 -1.97
C THR A 334 10.53 27.64 -2.77
N GLU A 335 10.62 27.44 -4.08
CA GLU A 335 11.11 28.43 -5.02
C GLU A 335 10.11 29.56 -5.25
N ARG A 336 10.57 30.67 -5.86
CA ARG A 336 9.72 31.85 -6.14
C ARG A 336 8.54 31.50 -7.06
N ASP A 337 8.71 30.53 -7.92
CA ASP A 337 7.64 30.07 -8.81
C ASP A 337 6.69 29.09 -8.13
N GLY A 338 6.95 28.74 -6.88
CA GLY A 338 6.14 27.83 -6.05
C GLY A 338 6.51 26.35 -6.18
N THR A 339 7.48 25.98 -7.02
CA THR A 339 8.00 24.60 -7.07
C THR A 339 8.87 24.31 -5.84
N LEU A 340 9.04 23.03 -5.53
CA LEU A 340 9.96 22.57 -4.50
C LEU A 340 11.32 22.27 -5.13
N SER A 341 12.40 22.54 -4.41
CA SER A 341 13.78 22.20 -4.78
C SER A 341 14.51 21.57 -3.59
N LEU A 342 15.54 20.77 -3.87
CA LEU A 342 16.42 20.17 -2.87
C LEU A 342 17.77 20.89 -2.83
N ASP A 343 18.11 21.49 -1.69
CA ASP A 343 19.46 21.85 -1.38
C ASP A 343 20.23 20.61 -0.92
N THR A 344 20.97 19.99 -1.84
CA THR A 344 21.68 18.75 -1.60
C THR A 344 22.75 18.86 -0.50
N THR A 345 23.35 20.04 -0.34
CA THR A 345 24.36 20.28 0.72
C THR A 345 23.73 20.31 2.09
N ALA A 346 22.57 20.97 2.22
CA ALA A 346 21.83 21.01 3.47
C ALA A 346 21.24 19.63 3.81
N PHE A 347 20.76 18.88 2.79
CA PHE A 347 20.27 17.51 2.95
C PHE A 347 21.37 16.58 3.46
N ASP A 348 22.53 16.58 2.82
CA ASP A 348 23.65 15.72 3.22
C ASP A 348 24.11 16.05 4.65
N ALA A 349 24.15 17.33 5.01
CA ALA A 349 24.50 17.76 6.38
C ALA A 349 23.47 17.27 7.41
N ALA A 350 22.17 17.29 7.08
CA ALA A 350 21.12 16.80 7.96
C ALA A 350 21.24 15.28 8.16
N ILE A 351 21.42 14.50 7.09
CA ILE A 351 21.61 13.05 7.13
C ILE A 351 22.88 12.65 7.88
N LEU A 352 23.97 13.41 7.73
CA LEU A 352 25.23 13.16 8.45
C LEU A 352 25.07 13.41 9.95
N ALA A 353 24.27 14.42 10.33
CA ALA A 353 24.02 14.74 11.74
C ALA A 353 23.09 13.72 12.41
N ASP A 354 22.06 13.25 11.69
CA ASP A 354 21.11 12.24 12.15
C ASP A 354 20.64 11.42 10.95
N PRO A 355 21.20 10.20 10.75
CA PRO A 355 20.77 9.33 9.64
C PRO A 355 19.28 8.97 9.64
N THR A 356 18.60 9.04 10.79
CA THR A 356 17.17 8.70 10.92
C THR A 356 16.25 9.87 10.56
N VAL A 357 16.80 11.06 10.29
CA VAL A 357 15.97 12.24 9.99
C VAL A 357 15.21 12.09 8.67
N ALA A 358 15.66 11.24 7.74
CA ALA A 358 14.94 10.93 6.50
C ALA A 358 13.61 10.18 6.77
N ASP A 359 13.50 9.45 7.90
CA ASP A 359 12.29 8.71 8.28
C ASP A 359 11.07 9.63 8.38
N ILE A 360 11.27 10.91 8.76
CA ILE A 360 10.16 11.89 8.83
C ILE A 360 9.43 12.07 7.50
N VAL A 361 10.08 11.75 6.37
CA VAL A 361 9.48 11.82 5.05
C VAL A 361 8.91 10.46 4.63
N PHE A 362 9.66 9.38 4.85
CA PHE A 362 9.45 8.10 4.17
C PHE A 362 8.83 7.01 5.04
N SER A 363 8.92 7.09 6.37
CA SER A 363 8.55 5.96 7.23
C SER A 363 7.90 6.43 8.53
N SER A 364 6.64 6.09 8.73
CA SER A 364 5.98 6.32 10.02
C SER A 364 6.61 5.44 11.10
N LYS A 365 6.80 6.01 12.30
CA LYS A 365 7.58 5.37 13.36
C LYS A 365 6.88 5.43 14.72
N TYR A 366 6.90 4.27 15.40
CA TYR A 366 6.57 4.17 16.82
C TYR A 366 7.85 4.12 17.64
N SER A 367 7.92 4.86 18.74
CA SER A 367 9.10 4.86 19.61
C SER A 367 8.74 5.09 21.08
N ALA A 368 9.63 4.69 21.97
CA ALA A 368 9.52 4.96 23.41
C ALA A 368 10.87 5.44 23.95
N THR A 369 10.84 6.24 25.00
CA THR A 369 12.06 6.67 25.72
C THR A 369 12.58 5.62 26.69
N ASP A 370 11.73 4.68 27.12
CA ASP A 370 12.09 3.58 27.99
C ASP A 370 12.25 2.30 27.18
N PRO A 371 13.41 1.62 27.20
CA PRO A 371 13.66 0.40 26.44
C PRO A 371 12.82 -0.79 26.88
N ASN A 372 12.15 -0.73 28.06
CA ASN A 372 11.18 -1.73 28.50
C ASN A 372 9.83 -1.62 27.82
N LEU A 373 9.62 -0.60 26.98
CA LEU A 373 8.37 -0.36 26.26
C LEU A 373 8.54 -0.64 24.77
N SER A 374 7.62 -1.41 24.21
CA SER A 374 7.43 -1.55 22.77
C SER A 374 6.12 -0.86 22.39
N VAL A 375 6.16 -0.01 21.37
CA VAL A 375 5.02 0.80 20.92
C VAL A 375 4.57 0.35 19.55
N SER A 376 3.27 0.28 19.35
CA SER A 376 2.63 -0.08 18.07
C SER A 376 1.27 0.60 17.94
N GLY A 377 0.62 0.46 16.79
CA GLY A 377 -0.73 0.97 16.56
C GLY A 377 -1.46 0.18 15.49
N LEU A 378 -2.71 0.52 15.25
CA LEU A 378 -3.50 -0.08 14.17
C LEU A 378 -3.12 0.57 12.83
N THR A 379 -2.73 -0.23 11.85
CA THR A 379 -2.32 0.25 10.52
C THR A 379 -3.42 1.06 9.82
N ASN A 380 -4.66 0.58 9.85
CA ASN A 380 -5.78 1.24 9.16
C ASN A 380 -6.37 2.44 9.94
N TYR A 381 -6.09 2.53 11.24
CA TYR A 381 -6.58 3.60 12.12
C TYR A 381 -5.48 3.98 13.10
N PRO A 382 -4.36 4.54 12.61
CA PRO A 382 -3.25 4.94 13.47
C PRO A 382 -3.69 6.02 14.46
N PRO A 383 -2.98 6.17 15.59
CA PRO A 383 -3.17 7.31 16.48
C PRO A 383 -2.86 8.63 15.76
N GLU A 384 -3.22 9.75 16.37
CA GLU A 384 -2.71 11.04 15.89
C GLU A 384 -1.19 11.12 16.10
N PRO A 385 -0.43 11.75 15.19
CA PRO A 385 1.00 11.91 15.38
C PRO A 385 1.30 12.81 16.60
N GLY A 386 2.25 12.38 17.43
CA GLY A 386 2.60 13.14 18.64
C GLY A 386 3.38 12.36 19.68
N SER A 387 3.58 13.00 20.82
CA SER A 387 4.26 12.45 22.00
C SER A 387 3.28 12.34 23.15
N TYR A 388 3.18 11.15 23.77
CA TYR A 388 2.24 10.82 24.81
C TYR A 388 2.95 10.34 26.06
N SER A 389 2.50 10.78 27.23
CA SER A 389 3.02 10.28 28.50
C SER A 389 2.52 8.87 28.76
N PHE A 390 3.39 8.00 29.24
CA PHE A 390 3.05 6.67 29.73
C PHE A 390 3.59 6.45 31.13
N SER A 391 2.78 5.87 32.03
CA SER A 391 3.25 5.44 33.34
C SER A 391 2.48 4.22 33.84
N TYR A 392 3.21 3.32 34.48
CA TYR A 392 2.67 2.13 35.10
C TYR A 392 3.48 1.80 36.36
N ASN A 393 2.80 1.43 37.44
CA ASN A 393 3.40 0.89 38.65
C ASN A 393 3.25 -0.65 38.65
N SER A 394 4.35 -1.36 38.90
CA SER A 394 4.33 -2.83 38.95
C SER A 394 3.26 -3.34 39.90
N GLY A 395 2.46 -4.31 39.43
CA GLY A 395 1.35 -4.89 40.20
C GLY A 395 0.06 -4.06 40.22
N ALA A 396 0.04 -2.86 39.65
CA ALA A 396 -1.19 -2.08 39.53
C ALA A 396 -2.16 -2.70 38.52
N SER A 397 -3.47 -2.51 38.76
CA SER A 397 -4.52 -2.96 37.82
C SER A 397 -4.68 -2.08 36.59
N THR A 398 -4.15 -0.86 36.62
CA THR A 398 -4.23 0.12 35.53
C THR A 398 -2.90 0.87 35.38
N GLY A 399 -2.64 1.35 34.17
CA GLY A 399 -1.61 2.32 33.85
C GLY A 399 -2.21 3.62 33.28
N LEU A 400 -1.41 4.64 33.09
CA LEU A 400 -1.82 5.88 32.46
C LEU A 400 -1.17 5.99 31.08
N LEU A 401 -1.95 6.27 30.06
CA LEU A 401 -1.51 6.62 28.72
C LEU A 401 -2.18 7.93 28.31
N ASP A 402 -1.38 8.95 28.05
CA ASP A 402 -1.87 10.30 27.75
C ASP A 402 -2.86 10.82 28.81
N SER A 403 -2.50 10.62 30.10
CA SER A 403 -3.34 10.92 31.27
C SER A 403 -4.64 10.12 31.41
N ASN A 404 -4.94 9.21 30.47
CA ASN A 404 -6.10 8.34 30.55
C ASN A 404 -5.75 7.02 31.27
N SER A 405 -6.59 6.59 32.19
CA SER A 405 -6.42 5.30 32.88
C SER A 405 -6.80 4.15 31.97
N ILE A 406 -5.86 3.23 31.76
CA ILE A 406 -6.03 2.06 30.88
C ILE A 406 -5.83 0.79 31.70
N THR A 407 -6.78 -0.15 31.60
CA THR A 407 -6.62 -1.53 32.11
C THR A 407 -5.88 -2.33 31.03
N PRO A 408 -4.70 -2.92 31.33
CA PRO A 408 -3.95 -3.66 30.34
C PRO A 408 -4.62 -5.00 30.02
N LEU A 409 -4.46 -5.44 28.78
CA LEU A 409 -4.67 -6.82 28.35
C LEU A 409 -3.34 -7.58 28.43
N THR A 410 -3.41 -8.91 28.58
CA THR A 410 -2.22 -9.77 28.56
C THR A 410 -2.14 -10.47 27.21
N ASN A 411 -1.01 -10.33 26.50
CA ASN A 411 -0.79 -10.99 25.22
C ASN A 411 -0.35 -12.47 25.40
N SER A 412 -0.13 -13.19 24.29
CA SER A 412 0.28 -14.59 24.30
C SER A 412 1.67 -14.84 24.93
N LYS A 413 2.49 -13.78 25.08
CA LYS A 413 3.80 -13.82 25.74
C LYS A 413 3.73 -13.41 27.22
N SER A 414 2.53 -13.35 27.80
CA SER A 414 2.27 -12.89 29.18
C SER A 414 2.71 -11.43 29.45
N GLN A 415 2.81 -10.61 28.42
CA GLN A 415 3.18 -9.20 28.52
C GLN A 415 1.93 -8.33 28.64
N LYS A 416 1.99 -7.26 29.42
CA LYS A 416 0.90 -6.29 29.56
C LYS A 416 0.87 -5.33 28.38
N VAL A 417 -0.30 -5.14 27.78
CA VAL A 417 -0.56 -4.27 26.64
C VAL A 417 -1.59 -3.22 27.03
N PHE A 418 -1.23 -1.96 26.95
CA PHE A 418 -2.06 -0.79 27.21
C PHE A 418 -2.45 -0.15 25.89
N THR A 419 -3.72 -0.17 25.52
CA THR A 419 -4.20 0.42 24.26
C THR A 419 -5.05 1.65 24.56
N GLY A 420 -4.69 2.77 23.94
CA GLY A 420 -5.46 4.01 24.02
C GLY A 420 -6.87 3.84 23.45
N THR A 421 -7.87 4.25 24.20
CA THR A 421 -9.29 4.11 23.84
C THR A 421 -9.94 5.41 23.39
N SER A 422 -9.31 6.55 23.70
CA SER A 422 -9.85 7.89 23.43
C SER A 422 -8.74 8.92 23.23
N GLY A 423 -9.11 10.11 22.76
CA GLY A 423 -8.17 11.20 22.52
C GLY A 423 -7.20 10.93 21.38
N ASN A 424 -6.12 11.69 21.32
CA ASN A 424 -5.11 11.59 20.26
C ASN A 424 -4.29 10.29 20.35
N SER A 425 -4.19 9.68 21.52
CA SER A 425 -3.55 8.38 21.76
C SER A 425 -4.44 7.18 21.45
N LYS A 426 -5.66 7.38 20.92
CA LYS A 426 -6.55 6.29 20.53
C LYS A 426 -5.86 5.37 19.52
N ASN A 427 -5.96 4.03 19.77
CA ASN A 427 -5.33 2.97 18.98
C ASN A 427 -3.79 2.88 19.12
N LEU A 428 -3.16 3.71 19.95
CA LEU A 428 -1.76 3.53 20.34
C LEU A 428 -1.69 2.39 21.35
N SER A 429 -0.85 1.41 21.11
CA SER A 429 -0.65 0.25 22.00
C SER A 429 0.78 0.27 22.57
N VAL A 430 0.87 0.20 23.88
CA VAL A 430 2.13 0.15 24.62
C VAL A 430 2.24 -1.23 25.27
N THR A 431 3.22 -2.01 24.83
CA THR A 431 3.51 -3.35 25.38
C THR A 431 4.69 -3.25 26.32
N MET A 432 4.54 -3.71 27.53
CA MET A 432 5.63 -3.84 28.48
C MET A 432 6.41 -5.14 28.24
N LEU A 433 7.73 -5.02 28.05
CA LEU A 433 8.60 -6.19 27.84
C LEU A 433 8.86 -6.93 29.16
N SER A 434 8.80 -6.23 30.29
CA SER A 434 8.86 -6.81 31.65
C SER A 434 7.89 -6.05 32.59
N ASP A 435 7.32 -6.75 33.59
CA ASP A 435 6.39 -6.16 34.57
C ASP A 435 7.13 -5.38 35.67
N THR A 436 7.61 -4.21 35.31
CA THR A 436 8.33 -3.28 36.21
C THR A 436 7.62 -1.93 36.27
N THR A 437 7.83 -1.20 37.36
CA THR A 437 7.39 0.21 37.42
C THR A 437 8.13 1.01 36.36
N THR A 438 7.40 1.64 35.49
CA THR A 438 7.89 2.28 34.28
C THR A 438 7.18 3.60 34.05
N SER A 439 7.93 4.61 33.64
CA SER A 439 7.37 5.87 33.15
C SER A 439 8.22 6.40 32.01
N GLY A 440 7.57 6.95 30.99
CA GLY A 440 8.29 7.46 29.82
C GLY A 440 7.38 8.18 28.85
N THR A 441 7.96 8.61 27.76
CA THR A 441 7.23 9.17 26.62
C THR A 441 7.18 8.12 25.52
N VAL A 442 5.98 7.84 25.02
CA VAL A 442 5.74 7.02 23.83
C VAL A 442 5.31 7.92 22.69
N ARG A 443 5.72 7.61 21.47
CA ARG A 443 5.54 8.50 20.31
C ARG A 443 5.01 7.74 19.11
N PHE A 444 4.23 8.44 18.33
CA PHE A 444 3.91 8.06 16.96
C PHE A 444 4.24 9.23 16.04
N GLY A 445 5.22 9.05 15.16
CA GLY A 445 5.54 9.96 14.06
C GLY A 445 4.89 9.44 12.79
N ARG A 446 4.01 10.26 12.16
CA ARG A 446 3.47 9.97 10.84
C ARG A 446 4.37 10.59 9.79
N SER A 447 4.80 9.81 8.81
CA SER A 447 5.63 10.29 7.71
C SER A 447 4.91 11.35 6.86
N MET A 448 5.69 12.14 6.13
CA MET A 448 5.11 13.08 5.16
C MET A 448 4.40 12.33 4.04
N ILE A 449 4.91 11.18 3.62
CA ILE A 449 4.25 10.31 2.63
C ILE A 449 2.88 9.86 3.13
N ASP A 450 2.78 9.24 4.32
CA ASP A 450 1.49 8.82 4.88
C ASP A 450 0.51 9.98 5.05
N THR A 451 1.01 11.17 5.41
CA THR A 451 0.20 12.37 5.54
C THR A 451 -0.36 12.80 4.19
N LEU A 452 0.47 12.78 3.13
CA LEU A 452 0.04 13.10 1.77
C LEU A 452 -0.91 12.05 1.20
N GLN A 453 -0.65 10.77 1.42
CA GLN A 453 -1.53 9.68 0.98
C GLN A 453 -2.92 9.79 1.63
N ALA A 454 -2.99 10.03 2.93
CA ALA A 454 -4.25 10.29 3.62
C ALA A 454 -4.97 11.52 3.04
N TYR A 455 -4.25 12.59 2.74
CA TYR A 455 -4.83 13.77 2.08
C TYR A 455 -5.34 13.44 0.67
N ILE A 456 -4.57 12.72 -0.16
CA ILE A 456 -4.97 12.29 -1.51
C ILE A 456 -6.27 11.46 -1.43
N GLU A 457 -6.40 10.57 -0.46
CA GLU A 457 -7.63 9.78 -0.27
C GLU A 457 -8.85 10.68 0.02
N THR A 458 -8.70 11.73 0.84
CA THR A 458 -9.78 12.70 1.08
C THR A 458 -10.19 13.44 -0.20
N LEU A 459 -9.30 13.57 -1.16
CA LEU A 459 -9.56 14.23 -2.44
C LEU A 459 -10.20 13.31 -3.47
N THR A 460 -9.72 12.05 -3.58
CA THR A 460 -9.98 11.13 -4.71
C THR A 460 -10.99 10.03 -4.41
N SER A 461 -11.35 9.81 -3.14
CA SER A 461 -12.37 8.81 -2.75
C SER A 461 -13.72 9.07 -3.43
N SER A 462 -14.60 8.08 -3.41
CA SER A 462 -15.95 8.17 -4.02
C SER A 462 -16.83 9.29 -3.49
N SER A 463 -16.54 9.80 -2.29
CA SER A 463 -17.13 10.99 -1.67
C SER A 463 -16.14 12.14 -1.52
N GLY A 464 -15.00 12.05 -2.17
CA GLY A 464 -13.89 13.00 -2.05
C GLY A 464 -14.19 14.36 -2.66
N THR A 465 -13.37 15.34 -2.28
CA THR A 465 -13.58 16.76 -2.64
C THR A 465 -13.57 16.98 -4.16
N ILE A 466 -12.69 16.29 -4.91
CA ILE A 466 -12.62 16.39 -6.38
C ILE A 466 -13.91 15.86 -7.00
N LYS A 467 -14.38 14.70 -6.56
CA LYS A 467 -15.62 14.09 -7.04
C LYS A 467 -16.82 14.97 -6.77
N THR A 468 -16.98 15.47 -5.54
CA THR A 468 -18.07 16.37 -5.13
C THR A 468 -18.08 17.64 -5.99
N ARG A 469 -16.90 18.22 -6.28
CA ARG A 469 -16.82 19.40 -7.15
C ARG A 469 -17.20 19.08 -8.59
N SER A 470 -16.76 17.95 -9.12
CA SER A 470 -17.13 17.50 -10.47
C SER A 470 -18.64 17.24 -10.59
N ASP A 471 -19.26 16.67 -9.56
CA ASP A 471 -20.72 16.46 -9.52
C ASP A 471 -21.49 17.79 -9.50
N THR A 472 -21.00 18.78 -8.75
CA THR A 472 -21.56 20.15 -8.75
C THR A 472 -21.50 20.78 -10.15
N LEU A 473 -20.35 20.68 -10.83
CA LEU A 473 -20.20 21.19 -12.20
C LEU A 473 -21.11 20.45 -13.20
N THR A 474 -21.34 19.16 -12.98
CA THR A 474 -22.29 18.37 -13.78
C THR A 474 -23.74 18.84 -13.56
N ALA A 475 -24.11 19.18 -12.33
CA ALA A 475 -25.41 19.77 -12.03
C ALA A 475 -25.58 21.19 -12.66
N ASP A 476 -24.50 21.98 -12.70
CA ASP A 476 -24.48 23.25 -13.40
C ASP A 476 -24.77 23.09 -14.90
N LEU A 477 -24.24 22.04 -15.56
CA LEU A 477 -24.54 21.72 -16.96
C LEU A 477 -26.03 21.43 -17.17
N ALA A 478 -26.69 20.73 -16.25
CA ALA A 478 -28.12 20.50 -16.33
C ALA A 478 -28.91 21.83 -16.26
N THR A 479 -28.51 22.72 -15.35
CA THR A 479 -29.08 24.06 -15.25
C THR A 479 -28.88 24.86 -16.54
N TYR A 480 -27.71 24.77 -17.19
CA TYR A 480 -27.47 25.45 -18.46
C TYR A 480 -28.26 24.85 -19.64
N ALA A 481 -28.58 23.54 -19.57
CA ALA A 481 -29.49 22.94 -20.54
C ALA A 481 -30.93 23.49 -20.39
N ASP A 482 -31.39 23.71 -19.16
CA ASP A 482 -32.67 24.35 -18.88
C ASP A 482 -32.67 25.84 -19.36
N ASP A 483 -31.59 26.60 -19.05
CA ASP A 483 -31.39 27.97 -19.56
C ASP A 483 -31.44 28.01 -21.11
N GLN A 484 -30.89 27.01 -21.79
CA GLN A 484 -30.93 26.89 -23.25
C GLN A 484 -32.34 26.61 -23.75
N ALA A 485 -33.09 25.71 -23.11
CA ALA A 485 -34.48 25.42 -23.48
C ALA A 485 -35.39 26.64 -23.33
N ASP A 486 -35.21 27.42 -22.26
CA ASP A 486 -35.92 28.67 -22.04
C ASP A 486 -35.60 29.73 -23.13
N LEU A 487 -34.31 29.80 -23.50
CA LEU A 487 -33.88 30.70 -24.59
C LEU A 487 -34.45 30.26 -25.93
N ASP A 488 -34.51 28.97 -26.23
CA ASP A 488 -35.09 28.42 -27.47
C ASP A 488 -36.59 28.71 -27.53
N ALA A 489 -37.32 28.55 -26.42
CA ALA A 489 -38.73 28.93 -26.34
C ALA A 489 -38.95 30.45 -26.58
N LYS A 490 -38.05 31.29 -26.05
CA LYS A 490 -38.06 32.73 -26.29
C LYS A 490 -37.78 33.06 -27.76
N ILE A 491 -36.83 32.40 -28.38
CA ILE A 491 -36.50 32.53 -29.81
C ILE A 491 -37.72 32.19 -30.66
N GLU A 492 -38.42 31.10 -30.35
CA GLU A 492 -39.67 30.72 -31.04
C GLU A 492 -40.75 31.77 -30.87
N ALA A 493 -41.00 32.23 -29.65
CA ALA A 493 -41.99 33.27 -29.37
C ALA A 493 -41.70 34.58 -30.12
N LEU A 494 -40.45 35.06 -30.10
CA LEU A 494 -40.01 36.24 -30.85
C LEU A 494 -40.18 36.05 -32.36
N THR A 495 -39.84 34.89 -32.88
CA THR A 495 -39.98 34.54 -34.30
C THR A 495 -41.44 34.60 -34.73
N ASN A 496 -42.34 34.04 -33.93
CA ASN A 496 -43.78 34.05 -34.19
C ASN A 496 -44.35 35.51 -34.12
N ASP A 497 -43.93 36.29 -33.11
CA ASP A 497 -44.35 37.69 -32.96
C ASP A 497 -43.90 38.56 -34.14
N TYR A 498 -42.64 38.48 -34.55
CA TYR A 498 -42.14 39.21 -35.71
C TYR A 498 -42.80 38.79 -37.01
N ASN A 499 -43.03 37.46 -37.23
CA ASN A 499 -43.75 36.97 -38.40
C ASN A 499 -45.18 37.53 -38.44
N ALA A 500 -45.90 37.59 -37.32
CA ALA A 500 -47.24 38.18 -37.25
C ALA A 500 -47.22 39.67 -37.54
N LYS A 501 -46.25 40.42 -36.94
CA LYS A 501 -46.10 41.87 -37.18
C LYS A 501 -45.78 42.20 -38.64
N PHE A 502 -44.82 41.47 -39.24
CA PHE A 502 -44.46 41.68 -40.64
C PHE A 502 -45.55 41.19 -41.60
N GLY A 503 -46.30 40.14 -41.29
CA GLY A 503 -47.48 39.74 -42.07
C GLY A 503 -48.58 40.78 -42.06
N SER A 504 -48.85 41.37 -40.89
CA SER A 504 -49.83 42.49 -40.78
C SER A 504 -49.36 43.70 -41.56
N MET A 505 -48.08 44.07 -41.52
CA MET A 505 -47.53 45.19 -42.29
C MET A 505 -47.57 44.89 -43.78
N GLU A 506 -47.28 43.69 -44.26
CA GLU A 506 -47.42 43.32 -45.68
C GLU A 506 -48.87 43.40 -46.18
N ALA A 507 -49.80 42.92 -45.35
CA ALA A 507 -51.24 43.08 -45.67
C ALA A 507 -51.64 44.55 -45.78
N MET A 508 -51.13 45.40 -44.86
CA MET A 508 -51.39 46.86 -44.90
C MET A 508 -50.77 47.52 -46.15
N VAL A 509 -49.52 47.19 -46.48
CA VAL A 509 -48.87 47.71 -47.71
C VAL A 509 -49.58 47.23 -48.94
N THR A 510 -50.07 46.00 -49.00
CA THR A 510 -50.89 45.48 -50.10
C THR A 510 -52.20 46.24 -50.22
N GLN A 511 -52.85 46.53 -49.09
CA GLN A 511 -54.06 47.32 -49.07
C GLN A 511 -53.81 48.75 -49.54
N LEU A 512 -52.75 49.43 -49.12
CA LEU A 512 -52.34 50.75 -49.55
C LEU A 512 -52.05 50.77 -51.07
N ASN A 513 -51.36 49.78 -51.59
CA ASN A 513 -51.09 49.66 -53.02
C ASN A 513 -52.39 49.48 -53.82
N LYS A 514 -53.34 48.68 -53.35
CA LYS A 514 -54.67 48.54 -53.98
C LYS A 514 -55.44 49.87 -53.95
N THR A 515 -55.40 50.61 -52.83
CA THR A 515 -55.99 51.93 -52.73
C THR A 515 -55.32 52.91 -53.68
N GLY A 516 -53.99 52.90 -53.80
CA GLY A 516 -53.23 53.70 -54.77
C GLY A 516 -53.62 53.39 -56.22
N GLN A 517 -53.71 52.09 -56.57
CA GLN A 517 -54.20 51.67 -57.91
C GLN A 517 -55.61 52.11 -58.18
N TYR A 518 -56.52 52.05 -57.18
CA TYR A 518 -57.87 52.53 -57.30
C TYR A 518 -57.93 54.06 -57.53
N LEU A 519 -57.13 54.83 -56.76
CA LEU A 519 -57.00 56.28 -56.96
C LEU A 519 -56.45 56.65 -58.35
N THR A 520 -55.44 55.92 -58.83
CA THR A 520 -54.85 56.09 -60.17
C THR A 520 -55.92 55.82 -61.25
N SER A 521 -56.66 54.69 -61.13
CA SER A 521 -57.74 54.38 -62.07
C SER A 521 -58.89 55.41 -62.05
N MET A 522 -59.21 56.03 -60.89
CA MET A 522 -60.16 57.16 -60.80
C MET A 522 -59.61 58.40 -61.50
N MET A 523 -58.33 58.73 -61.30
CA MET A 523 -57.71 59.87 -61.98
C MET A 523 -57.64 59.65 -63.49
N ASP A 524 -57.32 58.46 -63.95
CA ASP A 524 -57.34 58.12 -65.37
C ASP A 524 -58.75 58.18 -65.98
N ALA A 525 -59.76 57.77 -65.23
CA ALA A 525 -61.17 57.92 -65.64
C ALA A 525 -61.64 59.36 -65.68
N TRP A 526 -61.13 60.21 -64.77
CA TRP A 526 -61.43 61.66 -64.77
C TRP A 526 -60.77 62.37 -65.95
N ASN A 527 -59.43 62.07 -66.20
CA ASN A 527 -58.70 62.69 -67.32
C ASN A 527 -59.14 62.20 -68.70
N LYS A 528 -59.97 61.17 -68.83
CA LYS A 528 -60.58 60.69 -70.06
C LYS A 528 -61.93 61.33 -70.37
N LYS A 529 -62.43 62.29 -69.53
CA LYS A 529 -63.70 62.97 -69.69
C LYS A 529 -63.59 64.42 -70.25
N ASP A 530 -62.39 64.83 -70.73
CA ASP A 530 -62.18 66.02 -71.49
C ASP A 530 -61.99 65.74 -72.99
#